data_abc18ef36f731a5bfbab6dee8d2e707a
#
_entry.id   abc18ef36f731a5bfbab6dee8d2e707a
#
_cell.length_a   1.000
_cell.length_b   1.000
_cell.length_c   1.000
_cell.angle_alpha   90.00
_cell.angle_beta   90.00
_cell.angle_gamma   90.00
#
_symmetry.space_group_name_H-M   'P 1'
#
loop_
_entity.id
_entity.type
_entity.pdbx_description
1 polymer ?
#
loop_
_entity_poly.entity_id
_entity_poly.type
_entity_poly.pdbx_seq_one_letter_code
_entity_poly.pdbx_strand_id
1 'polypeptide(L)'
;MILLPLSNIVWANSLEAIRVWPSPDETRVVFDLKSDVDYSYFSLSNPQRLVVDLKDTTLHAKLPTVVKNSPILKKIRKSTPPNKSTYRLVFELKKKSKVQIFKLPPTPGGQYGHRLVVDFPHSNTASSNPLFKGSSKGIKTDAPKETGNKEIVVAIDPGHGGEDPGSIGPTGKYEKTVTLAIAKKIAHKMDAIPGIRAVLTRTGDYYVGLNRRTEIARKDKAYILISIHADAFMSPQPRGASVFVLNTRRANTEISRWVENSEKQSELLGGAGEVLAKNASDKNVSQTLLDLQFSHSQNEGYKLASDILGKLGKVARLHRSKPVYASLAVLKSPDIPSVLVETGFISNPSEERLLFKPSHQDKIARAITEAVVKYFEVEPPPGTLFAKRLESKTYKVRRGDSLSLIAKRHGTTVAALKKENRLKSSGLRVGQVLVIPGKSTDIVVPVDKNPMQTKTVTHVVKRGDYLGKIADKYKVTISQIKRENHLRSNTLLLGQKLKITVSVKDLPVRKYKVRRGDYLGKIASRYGIPINSIRKANKLKTDELAIGQVLLIPHI
;
A
#
# COMPACT_ATOMS: atom_id res chain seq x y z
N MET A 1 44.60 -35.45 42.34
CA MET A 1 43.34 -34.76 42.00
C MET A 1 43.66 -33.72 40.94
N ILE A 2 43.51 -34.08 39.65
CA ILE A 2 43.87 -33.21 38.51
C ILE A 2 42.64 -32.35 38.22
N LEU A 3 42.71 -31.06 38.52
CA LEU A 3 41.72 -30.08 38.09
C LEU A 3 41.90 -29.84 36.59
N LEU A 4 40.98 -30.41 35.79
CA LEU A 4 40.83 -29.99 34.38
C LEU A 4 40.28 -28.55 34.33
N PRO A 5 40.87 -27.65 33.53
CA PRO A 5 40.30 -26.33 33.35
C PRO A 5 39.00 -26.46 32.57
N LEU A 6 37.86 -26.03 33.18
CA LEU A 6 36.64 -25.75 32.45
C LEU A 6 36.91 -24.67 31.42
N SER A 7 37.16 -25.10 30.19
CA SER A 7 37.18 -24.16 29.05
C SER A 7 35.77 -23.57 28.92
N ASN A 8 35.63 -22.32 29.28
CA ASN A 8 34.45 -21.51 28.94
C ASN A 8 34.32 -21.52 27.42
N ILE A 9 33.36 -22.29 26.92
CA ILE A 9 32.95 -22.22 25.52
C ILE A 9 32.28 -20.84 25.35
N VAL A 10 33.06 -19.88 24.95
CA VAL A 10 32.52 -18.58 24.47
C VAL A 10 31.74 -18.90 23.20
N TRP A 11 30.44 -18.91 23.30
CA TRP A 11 29.58 -19.06 22.13
C TRP A 11 29.78 -17.82 21.26
N ALA A 12 30.61 -17.94 20.21
CA ALA A 12 30.80 -16.88 19.24
C ALA A 12 29.45 -16.60 18.58
N ASN A 13 29.08 -15.32 18.51
CA ASN A 13 27.91 -14.87 17.77
C ASN A 13 28.08 -15.19 16.28
N SER A 14 27.00 -15.29 15.54
CA SER A 14 27.05 -15.50 14.09
C SER A 14 26.09 -14.58 13.35
N LEU A 15 26.57 -14.03 12.23
CA LEU A 15 25.78 -13.30 11.25
C LEU A 15 25.22 -14.31 10.24
N GLU A 16 23.95 -14.66 10.40
CA GLU A 16 23.26 -15.71 9.64
C GLU A 16 22.80 -15.25 8.26
N ALA A 17 22.24 -14.03 8.19
CA ALA A 17 21.73 -13.47 6.95
C ALA A 17 21.89 -11.96 6.87
N ILE A 18 21.92 -11.44 5.63
CA ILE A 18 21.88 -10.02 5.32
C ILE A 18 20.71 -9.80 4.39
N ARG A 19 19.74 -9.01 4.84
CA ARG A 19 18.54 -8.65 4.07
C ARG A 19 18.60 -7.17 3.74
N VAL A 20 18.23 -6.80 2.51
CA VAL A 20 18.29 -5.40 2.05
C VAL A 20 16.94 -5.02 1.46
N TRP A 21 16.39 -3.92 1.96
CA TRP A 21 15.07 -3.39 1.60
C TRP A 21 15.19 -1.94 1.12
N PRO A 22 15.39 -1.71 -0.20
CA PRO A 22 15.31 -0.37 -0.77
C PRO A 22 13.86 0.12 -0.78
N SER A 23 13.62 1.29 -0.22
CA SER A 23 12.36 2.03 -0.27
C SER A 23 12.56 3.37 -1.01
N PRO A 24 11.52 4.15 -1.28
CA PRO A 24 11.68 5.49 -1.85
C PRO A 24 12.46 6.47 -0.98
N ASP A 25 12.34 6.37 0.35
CA ASP A 25 12.89 7.34 1.30
C ASP A 25 14.23 6.89 1.92
N GLU A 26 14.45 5.58 2.03
CA GLU A 26 15.63 4.99 2.67
C GLU A 26 16.02 3.64 2.08
N THR A 27 17.20 3.17 2.40
CA THR A 27 17.60 1.77 2.18
C THR A 27 17.91 1.15 3.52
N ARG A 28 17.10 0.16 3.93
CA ARG A 28 17.30 -0.60 5.17
C ARG A 28 18.12 -1.85 4.90
N VAL A 29 19.11 -2.11 5.77
CA VAL A 29 19.86 -3.37 5.82
C VAL A 29 19.65 -3.98 7.19
N VAL A 30 19.25 -5.25 7.21
CA VAL A 30 19.04 -6.02 8.44
C VAL A 30 20.03 -7.17 8.47
N PHE A 31 20.77 -7.26 9.56
CA PHE A 31 21.62 -8.39 9.91
C PHE A 31 20.88 -9.31 10.87
N ASP A 32 20.62 -10.53 10.46
CA ASP A 32 20.09 -11.57 11.33
C ASP A 32 21.23 -12.22 12.10
N LEU A 33 21.16 -12.19 13.43
CA LEU A 33 22.21 -12.60 14.34
C LEU A 33 21.70 -13.70 15.27
N LYS A 34 22.56 -14.62 15.63
CA LYS A 34 22.24 -15.71 16.57
C LYS A 34 22.03 -15.18 18.00
N SER A 35 22.80 -14.18 18.41
CA SER A 35 22.71 -13.53 19.72
C SER A 35 22.87 -12.03 19.59
N ASP A 36 22.70 -11.29 20.67
CA ASP A 36 23.00 -9.86 20.69
C ASP A 36 24.46 -9.60 20.34
N VAL A 37 24.75 -8.46 19.69
CA VAL A 37 26.08 -8.11 19.19
C VAL A 37 26.53 -6.76 19.69
N ASP A 38 27.79 -6.69 20.13
CA ASP A 38 28.48 -5.42 20.30
C ASP A 38 29.03 -4.96 18.96
N TYR A 39 28.77 -3.72 18.61
CA TYR A 39 29.19 -3.15 17.36
C TYR A 39 29.79 -1.74 17.52
N SER A 40 30.63 -1.38 16.60
CA SER A 40 31.08 0.00 16.39
C SER A 40 31.02 0.34 14.90
N TYR A 41 30.93 1.62 14.59
CA TYR A 41 30.88 2.05 13.19
C TYR A 41 31.55 3.42 12.99
N PHE A 42 32.00 3.65 11.76
CA PHE A 42 32.54 4.94 11.32
C PHE A 42 32.35 5.10 9.81
N SER A 43 32.35 6.35 9.37
CA SER A 43 32.21 6.68 7.95
C SER A 43 33.55 7.10 7.35
N LEU A 44 33.78 6.71 6.10
CA LEU A 44 34.93 7.12 5.30
C LEU A 44 34.45 7.89 4.07
N SER A 45 35.21 8.92 3.70
CA SER A 45 34.98 9.70 2.47
C SER A 45 36.00 9.28 1.39
N ASN A 46 35.66 9.54 0.14
CA ASN A 46 36.52 9.35 -1.04
C ASN A 46 37.11 7.93 -1.20
N PRO A 47 36.31 6.92 -1.59
CA PRO A 47 34.87 6.92 -1.83
C PRO A 47 34.04 6.84 -0.55
N GLN A 48 32.77 7.22 -0.61
CA GLN A 48 31.87 7.18 0.55
C GLN A 48 31.61 5.73 0.98
N ARG A 49 31.92 5.44 2.25
CA ARG A 49 31.76 4.11 2.85
C ARG A 49 31.29 4.23 4.29
N LEU A 50 30.47 3.30 4.72
CA LEU A 50 30.24 3.03 6.14
C LEU A 50 30.99 1.75 6.49
N VAL A 51 31.71 1.75 7.56
CA VAL A 51 32.39 0.57 8.13
C VAL A 51 31.65 0.20 9.41
N VAL A 52 31.27 -1.07 9.53
CA VAL A 52 30.63 -1.62 10.74
C VAL A 52 31.47 -2.81 11.21
N ASP A 53 31.88 -2.74 12.45
CA ASP A 53 32.64 -3.78 13.13
C ASP A 53 31.74 -4.51 14.12
N LEU A 54 31.64 -5.82 13.96
CA LEU A 54 30.87 -6.72 14.82
C LEU A 54 31.87 -7.50 15.69
N LYS A 55 31.76 -7.38 17.02
CA LYS A 55 32.63 -8.11 17.94
C LYS A 55 32.21 -9.57 18.08
N ASP A 56 33.17 -10.45 18.26
CA ASP A 56 33.03 -11.86 18.55
C ASP A 56 31.99 -12.57 17.65
N THR A 57 31.97 -12.19 16.36
CA THR A 57 30.98 -12.61 15.38
C THR A 57 31.63 -13.35 14.23
N THR A 58 31.07 -14.52 13.90
CA THR A 58 31.41 -15.31 12.70
C THR A 58 30.45 -15.00 11.56
N LEU A 59 30.84 -15.26 10.32
CA LEU A 59 30.02 -15.02 9.14
C LEU A 59 29.50 -16.33 8.55
N HIS A 60 28.19 -16.48 8.50
CA HIS A 60 27.50 -17.53 7.72
C HIS A 60 26.79 -16.92 6.49
N ALA A 61 26.51 -15.62 6.52
CA ALA A 61 25.88 -14.92 5.41
C ALA A 61 26.78 -14.82 4.16
N LYS A 62 26.17 -14.83 2.97
CA LYS A 62 26.91 -14.71 1.70
C LYS A 62 27.31 -13.28 1.42
N LEU A 63 28.61 -13.06 1.17
CA LEU A 63 29.18 -11.80 0.73
C LEU A 63 30.08 -12.02 -0.51
N PRO A 64 30.25 -11.03 -1.37
CA PRO A 64 29.67 -9.68 -1.33
C PRO A 64 28.20 -9.64 -1.78
N THR A 65 27.42 -8.75 -1.17
CA THR A 65 26.03 -8.49 -1.58
C THR A 65 25.97 -7.23 -2.44
N VAL A 66 25.64 -7.38 -3.72
CA VAL A 66 25.40 -6.26 -4.63
C VAL A 66 23.97 -5.79 -4.48
N VAL A 67 23.77 -4.52 -4.19
CA VAL A 67 22.44 -3.94 -3.97
C VAL A 67 21.95 -3.28 -5.26
N LYS A 68 20.90 -3.86 -5.82
CA LYS A 68 20.17 -3.28 -6.97
C LYS A 68 19.08 -2.35 -6.43
N ASN A 69 18.71 -1.35 -7.21
CA ASN A 69 17.59 -0.44 -6.94
C ASN A 69 17.72 0.44 -5.68
N SER A 70 18.89 0.56 -5.06
CA SER A 70 19.14 1.55 -4.02
C SER A 70 19.84 2.78 -4.61
N PRO A 71 19.37 4.01 -4.35
CA PRO A 71 20.05 5.22 -4.77
C PRO A 71 21.25 5.56 -3.88
N ILE A 72 21.40 4.90 -2.72
CA ILE A 72 22.46 5.15 -1.73
C ILE A 72 23.49 4.02 -1.69
N LEU A 73 23.03 2.79 -1.51
CA LEU A 73 23.88 1.63 -1.25
C LEU A 73 24.21 0.90 -2.54
N LYS A 74 25.51 0.70 -2.79
CA LYS A 74 26.02 -0.01 -3.96
C LYS A 74 26.29 -1.48 -3.66
N LYS A 75 26.99 -1.74 -2.53
CA LYS A 75 27.50 -3.07 -2.22
C LYS A 75 27.82 -3.20 -0.73
N ILE A 76 27.68 -4.39 -0.20
CA ILE A 76 28.14 -4.79 1.14
C ILE A 76 29.22 -5.85 0.94
N ARG A 77 30.37 -5.69 1.57
CA ARG A 77 31.50 -6.64 1.49
C ARG A 77 32.25 -6.76 2.81
N LYS A 78 33.01 -7.82 2.97
CA LYS A 78 33.98 -7.97 4.04
C LYS A 78 35.21 -7.10 3.82
N SER A 79 35.93 -6.79 4.90
CA SER A 79 37.23 -6.13 4.87
C SER A 79 38.11 -6.67 6.01
N THR A 80 39.38 -6.34 6.01
CA THR A 80 40.32 -6.70 7.09
C THR A 80 39.87 -6.08 8.40
N PRO A 81 39.57 -6.89 9.44
CA PRO A 81 39.18 -6.40 10.74
C PRO A 81 40.34 -5.84 11.53
N PRO A 82 40.12 -5.02 12.58
CA PRO A 82 41.16 -4.47 13.42
C PRO A 82 41.88 -5.50 14.28
N ASN A 83 41.21 -6.61 14.60
CA ASN A 83 41.73 -7.72 15.38
C ASN A 83 40.99 -9.02 15.02
N LYS A 84 41.46 -10.17 15.57
CA LYS A 84 40.91 -11.51 15.27
C LYS A 84 39.49 -11.76 15.81
N SER A 85 39.06 -11.01 16.84
CA SER A 85 37.74 -11.14 17.45
C SER A 85 36.67 -10.23 16.82
N THR A 86 37.03 -9.49 15.77
CA THR A 86 36.09 -8.57 15.12
C THR A 86 35.83 -9.00 13.69
N TYR A 87 34.58 -8.88 13.25
CA TYR A 87 34.20 -9.05 11.85
C TYR A 87 33.85 -7.70 11.22
N ARG A 88 34.59 -7.28 10.19
CA ARG A 88 34.43 -5.96 9.55
C ARG A 88 33.62 -6.06 8.26
N LEU A 89 32.54 -5.29 8.22
CA LEU A 89 31.69 -5.07 7.05
C LEU A 89 31.89 -3.66 6.49
N VAL A 90 31.96 -3.55 5.18
CA VAL A 90 32.06 -2.28 4.47
C VAL A 90 30.87 -2.13 3.54
N PHE A 91 30.12 -1.05 3.72
CA PHE A 91 29.05 -0.61 2.87
C PHE A 91 29.60 0.43 1.89
N GLU A 92 29.63 0.12 0.63
CA GLU A 92 30.02 1.06 -0.42
C GLU A 92 28.81 1.91 -0.80
N LEU A 93 28.94 3.22 -0.59
CA LEU A 93 27.85 4.17 -0.80
C LEU A 93 28.05 4.95 -2.10
N LYS A 94 26.97 5.27 -2.79
CA LYS A 94 26.95 6.14 -3.98
C LYS A 94 27.04 7.63 -3.62
N LYS A 95 26.54 7.99 -2.43
CA LYS A 95 26.56 9.35 -1.87
C LYS A 95 26.53 9.31 -0.34
N LYS A 96 26.85 10.43 0.32
CA LYS A 96 26.80 10.57 1.77
C LYS A 96 25.36 10.39 2.28
N SER A 97 25.19 9.68 3.40
CA SER A 97 23.92 9.50 4.10
C SER A 97 24.13 9.65 5.60
N LYS A 98 23.12 10.16 6.31
CA LYS A 98 23.07 10.15 7.78
C LYS A 98 22.55 8.79 8.23
N VAL A 99 23.46 7.86 8.43
CA VAL A 99 23.14 6.48 8.79
C VAL A 99 22.58 6.41 10.20
N GLN A 100 21.54 5.59 10.38
CA GLN A 100 21.01 5.19 11.70
C GLN A 100 21.28 3.70 11.89
N ILE A 101 21.80 3.34 13.07
CA ILE A 101 22.08 1.94 13.42
C ILE A 101 21.47 1.65 14.78
N PHE A 102 20.70 0.57 14.87
CA PHE A 102 20.05 0.15 16.11
C PHE A 102 19.85 -1.36 16.15
N LYS A 103 19.64 -1.90 17.35
CA LYS A 103 19.39 -3.32 17.58
C LYS A 103 17.90 -3.58 17.71
N LEU A 104 17.45 -4.73 17.24
CA LEU A 104 16.11 -5.27 17.48
C LEU A 104 16.23 -6.60 18.23
N PRO A 105 15.49 -6.77 19.33
CA PRO A 105 15.48 -8.03 20.07
C PRO A 105 14.76 -9.14 19.27
N PRO A 106 14.89 -10.41 19.71
CA PRO A 106 14.08 -11.49 19.17
C PRO A 106 12.58 -11.20 19.28
N THR A 107 11.83 -11.61 18.26
CA THR A 107 10.38 -11.42 18.27
C THR A 107 9.69 -12.40 19.19
N PRO A 108 8.65 -11.99 19.92
CA PRO A 108 7.75 -12.92 20.59
C PRO A 108 7.20 -13.94 19.58
N GLY A 109 7.36 -15.24 19.85
CA GLY A 109 6.97 -16.29 18.90
C GLY A 109 8.10 -16.81 18.00
N GLY A 110 9.34 -16.29 18.13
CA GLY A 110 10.54 -16.87 17.52
C GLY A 110 10.70 -16.68 16.02
N GLN A 111 9.91 -15.79 15.40
CA GLN A 111 9.95 -15.53 13.96
C GLN A 111 11.27 -14.93 13.50
N TYR A 112 11.86 -14.06 14.31
CA TYR A 112 13.20 -13.49 14.12
C TYR A 112 14.00 -13.54 15.41
N GLY A 113 15.30 -13.82 15.28
CA GLY A 113 16.30 -13.70 16.34
C GLY A 113 16.74 -12.25 16.59
N HIS A 114 17.94 -12.09 17.16
CA HIS A 114 18.56 -10.79 17.29
C HIS A 114 18.85 -10.17 15.93
N ARG A 115 18.67 -8.85 15.80
CA ARG A 115 18.91 -8.13 14.54
C ARG A 115 19.66 -6.85 14.80
N LEU A 116 20.61 -6.53 13.91
CA LEU A 116 21.21 -5.20 13.81
C LEU A 116 20.68 -4.56 12.51
N VAL A 117 20.04 -3.42 12.65
CA VAL A 117 19.45 -2.66 11.53
C VAL A 117 20.35 -1.48 11.18
N VAL A 118 20.56 -1.26 9.90
CA VAL A 118 21.32 -0.13 9.36
C VAL A 118 20.46 0.56 8.31
N ASP A 119 19.97 1.76 8.63
CA ASP A 119 19.14 2.58 7.75
C ASP A 119 19.97 3.66 7.08
N PHE A 120 19.82 3.78 5.77
CA PHE A 120 20.46 4.77 4.92
C PHE A 120 19.40 5.70 4.32
N PRO A 121 19.03 6.83 4.99
CA PRO A 121 18.12 7.82 4.43
C PRO A 121 18.63 8.37 3.09
N HIS A 122 17.73 8.56 2.12
CA HIS A 122 18.09 9.02 0.77
C HIS A 122 18.28 10.53 0.69
N SER A 123 17.68 11.29 1.59
CA SER A 123 17.86 12.73 1.74
C SER A 123 18.64 13.05 3.00
N ASN A 124 19.45 14.12 2.98
CA ASN A 124 20.14 14.62 4.16
C ASN A 124 19.24 15.42 5.11
N THR A 125 17.97 15.60 4.78
CA THR A 125 16.99 16.18 5.69
C THR A 125 16.76 15.19 6.81
N ALA A 126 17.31 15.51 7.99
CA ALA A 126 16.83 14.90 9.21
C ALA A 126 15.31 15.03 9.22
N SER A 127 14.60 13.95 9.51
CA SER A 127 13.19 14.01 9.91
C SER A 127 13.15 14.91 11.15
N SER A 128 13.10 16.22 10.92
CA SER A 128 12.69 17.15 11.95
C SER A 128 11.20 16.92 12.09
N ASN A 129 10.80 16.29 13.19
CA ASN A 129 9.42 16.30 13.65
C ASN A 129 8.83 17.69 13.42
N PRO A 130 7.89 17.91 12.51
CA PRO A 130 7.17 19.16 12.42
C PRO A 130 5.94 19.08 13.30
N LEU A 131 6.11 18.63 14.56
CA LEU A 131 5.15 18.88 15.60
C LEU A 131 5.41 20.30 16.10
N PHE A 132 4.50 21.20 15.72
CA PHE A 132 4.38 22.56 16.24
C PHE A 132 5.51 23.56 15.89
N LYS A 133 5.51 24.08 14.66
CA LYS A 133 5.74 25.51 14.46
C LYS A 133 4.37 26.15 14.26
N GLY A 134 3.76 26.52 15.36
CA GLY A 134 2.64 27.44 15.38
C GLY A 134 3.09 28.77 14.79
N SER A 135 2.74 29.03 13.56
CA SER A 135 2.77 30.37 12.97
C SER A 135 1.45 31.04 13.36
N SER A 136 1.49 31.77 14.47
CA SER A 136 0.49 32.80 14.79
C SER A 136 0.63 33.96 13.80
N LYS A 137 0.16 33.79 12.58
CA LYS A 137 -0.20 34.91 11.70
C LYS A 137 -1.71 34.89 11.52
N GLY A 138 -2.32 35.98 11.94
CA GLY A 138 -3.76 36.20 11.95
C GLY A 138 -4.42 35.74 10.65
N ILE A 139 -5.51 35.03 10.81
CA ILE A 139 -6.41 34.60 9.76
C ILE A 139 -7.02 35.86 9.14
N LYS A 140 -6.49 36.32 8.01
CA LYS A 140 -7.25 37.16 7.10
C LYS A 140 -8.22 36.22 6.39
N THR A 141 -9.49 36.39 6.70
CA THR A 141 -10.61 35.71 6.03
C THR A 141 -10.89 36.37 4.67
N ASP A 142 -9.98 36.19 3.73
CA ASP A 142 -10.30 36.28 2.32
C ASP A 142 -10.26 34.86 1.76
N ALA A 143 -11.43 34.21 1.75
CA ALA A 143 -11.58 32.92 1.11
C ALA A 143 -11.30 33.09 -0.39
N PRO A 144 -10.26 32.45 -0.94
CA PRO A 144 -10.12 32.38 -2.39
C PRO A 144 -11.39 31.72 -2.93
N LYS A 145 -12.00 32.23 -4.00
CA LYS A 145 -13.02 31.52 -4.77
C LYS A 145 -12.39 30.21 -5.24
N GLU A 146 -12.62 29.13 -4.49
CA GLU A 146 -12.15 27.81 -4.84
C GLU A 146 -12.81 27.37 -6.14
N THR A 147 -12.00 27.17 -7.15
CA THR A 147 -12.42 26.73 -8.49
C THR A 147 -12.81 25.25 -8.46
N GLY A 148 -13.84 24.82 -7.87
CA GLY A 148 -14.49 23.48 -7.83
C GLY A 148 -13.80 22.23 -8.45
N ASN A 149 -12.47 22.26 -8.57
CA ASN A 149 -11.65 21.24 -9.25
C ASN A 149 -10.63 20.56 -8.32
N LYS A 150 -10.73 20.77 -7.00
CA LYS A 150 -9.86 20.13 -6.04
C LYS A 150 -10.15 18.62 -5.98
N GLU A 151 -9.09 17.80 -6.07
CA GLU A 151 -9.23 16.35 -5.94
C GLU A 151 -9.38 15.95 -4.47
N ILE A 152 -10.16 14.90 -4.24
CA ILE A 152 -10.23 14.21 -2.96
C ILE A 152 -9.08 13.22 -2.91
N VAL A 153 -8.13 13.45 -2.00
CA VAL A 153 -7.01 12.54 -1.81
C VAL A 153 -7.38 11.49 -0.77
N VAL A 154 -7.22 10.22 -1.12
CA VAL A 154 -7.45 9.06 -0.26
C VAL A 154 -6.12 8.35 -0.04
N ALA A 155 -5.65 8.30 1.21
CA ALA A 155 -4.49 7.50 1.56
C ALA A 155 -4.91 6.04 1.78
N ILE A 156 -4.19 5.14 1.15
CA ILE A 156 -4.37 3.69 1.28
C ILE A 156 -3.08 3.13 1.83
N ASP A 157 -3.17 2.49 2.97
CA ASP A 157 -2.04 1.97 3.71
C ASP A 157 -2.02 0.44 3.65
N PRO A 158 -1.17 -0.18 2.81
CA PRO A 158 -0.96 -1.61 2.88
C PRO A 158 -0.20 -1.96 4.15
N GLY A 159 -0.82 -2.67 5.11
CA GLY A 159 -0.18 -3.10 6.34
C GLY A 159 1.11 -3.88 6.10
N HIS A 160 2.06 -3.81 7.07
CA HIS A 160 3.33 -4.53 7.05
C HIS A 160 4.24 -4.17 5.87
N GLY A 161 5.25 -5.01 5.57
CA GLY A 161 6.16 -4.83 4.43
C GLY A 161 7.64 -5.01 4.81
N GLY A 162 8.46 -5.36 3.82
CA GLY A 162 9.89 -5.56 4.04
C GLY A 162 10.19 -6.71 5.00
N GLU A 163 10.91 -6.43 6.08
CA GLU A 163 11.19 -7.40 7.14
C GLU A 163 9.98 -7.76 7.99
N ASP A 164 8.95 -6.92 8.01
CA ASP A 164 7.69 -7.24 8.68
C ASP A 164 6.77 -8.00 7.71
N PRO A 165 6.62 -9.32 7.85
CA PRO A 165 5.77 -10.11 6.98
C PRO A 165 4.29 -9.97 7.33
N GLY A 166 3.94 -9.37 8.48
CA GLY A 166 2.65 -9.50 9.10
C GLY A 166 2.36 -10.94 9.53
N SER A 167 1.12 -11.27 9.62
CA SER A 167 0.66 -12.62 9.94
C SER A 167 1.03 -13.63 8.85
N ILE A 168 1.28 -14.89 9.28
CA ILE A 168 1.64 -15.98 8.37
C ILE A 168 0.50 -17.00 8.32
N GLY A 169 0.01 -17.23 7.12
CA GLY A 169 -1.03 -18.23 6.89
C GLY A 169 -0.54 -19.67 6.98
N PRO A 170 -1.45 -20.65 7.08
CA PRO A 170 -1.11 -22.07 7.23
C PRO A 170 -0.24 -22.64 6.11
N THR A 171 -0.27 -22.04 4.91
CA THR A 171 0.58 -22.45 3.78
C THR A 171 1.87 -21.63 3.66
N GLY A 172 2.25 -20.87 4.70
CA GLY A 172 3.45 -20.04 4.72
C GLY A 172 3.36 -18.74 3.91
N LYS A 173 2.15 -18.28 3.59
CA LYS A 173 1.94 -17.03 2.89
C LYS A 173 1.89 -15.86 3.87
N TYR A 174 2.45 -14.73 3.44
CA TYR A 174 2.60 -13.53 4.26
C TYR A 174 1.46 -12.53 4.03
N GLU A 175 0.98 -11.94 5.09
CA GLU A 175 -0.03 -10.88 5.09
C GLU A 175 0.42 -9.68 4.24
N LYS A 176 1.66 -9.21 4.39
CA LYS A 176 2.21 -8.08 3.60
C LYS A 176 2.00 -8.21 2.09
N THR A 177 1.89 -9.43 1.58
CA THR A 177 1.69 -9.70 0.15
C THR A 177 0.26 -9.44 -0.27
N VAL A 178 -0.71 -9.89 0.53
CA VAL A 178 -2.14 -9.73 0.22
C VAL A 178 -2.58 -8.28 0.45
N THR A 179 -2.10 -7.65 1.52
CA THR A 179 -2.42 -6.24 1.83
C THR A 179 -1.96 -5.32 0.71
N LEU A 180 -0.73 -5.49 0.21
CA LEU A 180 -0.21 -4.72 -0.93
C LEU A 180 -1.00 -4.99 -2.22
N ALA A 181 -1.39 -6.24 -2.46
CA ALA A 181 -2.16 -6.59 -3.65
C ALA A 181 -3.55 -5.95 -3.66
N ILE A 182 -4.26 -5.98 -2.52
CA ILE A 182 -5.59 -5.37 -2.37
C ILE A 182 -5.48 -3.84 -2.45
N ALA A 183 -4.53 -3.24 -1.72
CA ALA A 183 -4.34 -1.79 -1.70
C ALA A 183 -4.04 -1.22 -3.10
N LYS A 184 -3.20 -1.88 -3.90
CA LYS A 184 -2.94 -1.48 -5.29
C LYS A 184 -4.20 -1.54 -6.17
N LYS A 185 -5.06 -2.53 -5.96
CA LYS A 185 -6.34 -2.64 -6.68
C LYS A 185 -7.31 -1.53 -6.26
N ILE A 186 -7.36 -1.17 -4.98
CA ILE A 186 -8.15 -0.05 -4.47
C ILE A 186 -7.65 1.25 -5.11
N ALA A 187 -6.34 1.53 -5.05
CA ALA A 187 -5.74 2.73 -5.62
C ALA A 187 -6.06 2.86 -7.11
N HIS A 188 -5.87 1.80 -7.88
CA HIS A 188 -6.18 1.79 -9.32
C HIS A 188 -7.65 2.09 -9.61
N LYS A 189 -8.57 1.54 -8.80
CA LYS A 189 -10.01 1.80 -8.97
C LYS A 189 -10.39 3.23 -8.58
N MET A 190 -9.78 3.77 -7.54
CA MET A 190 -10.01 5.16 -7.10
C MET A 190 -9.48 6.18 -8.10
N ASP A 191 -8.27 5.97 -8.63
CA ASP A 191 -7.66 6.86 -9.64
C ASP A 191 -8.44 6.88 -10.96
N ALA A 192 -9.27 5.87 -11.21
CA ALA A 192 -10.18 5.86 -12.37
C ALA A 192 -11.45 6.69 -12.15
N ILE A 193 -11.69 7.23 -10.95
CA ILE A 193 -12.87 8.03 -10.60
C ILE A 193 -12.53 9.52 -10.69
N PRO A 194 -13.18 10.29 -11.57
CA PRO A 194 -12.92 11.72 -11.68
C PRO A 194 -13.16 12.47 -10.37
N GLY A 195 -12.11 13.15 -9.89
CA GLY A 195 -12.13 13.91 -8.64
C GLY A 195 -11.65 13.16 -7.42
N ILE A 196 -11.18 11.91 -7.57
CA ILE A 196 -10.49 11.15 -6.52
C ILE A 196 -9.06 10.83 -6.98
N ARG A 197 -8.10 10.96 -6.06
CA ARG A 197 -6.71 10.55 -6.23
C ARG A 197 -6.31 9.65 -5.06
N ALA A 198 -5.74 8.50 -5.36
CA ALA A 198 -5.22 7.58 -4.35
C ALA A 198 -3.73 7.81 -4.08
N VAL A 199 -3.32 7.65 -2.82
CA VAL A 199 -1.92 7.67 -2.40
C VAL A 199 -1.65 6.42 -1.59
N LEU A 200 -0.66 5.65 -1.99
CA LEU A 200 -0.22 4.46 -1.27
C LEU A 200 0.92 4.81 -0.31
N THR A 201 0.82 4.39 0.95
CA THR A 201 1.92 4.56 1.93
C THR A 201 3.15 3.74 1.57
N ARG A 202 2.96 2.58 0.92
CA ARG A 202 4.01 1.82 0.25
C ARG A 202 3.54 1.24 -1.08
N THR A 203 4.43 1.26 -2.06
CA THR A 203 4.16 0.75 -3.42
C THR A 203 4.87 -0.56 -3.73
N GLY A 204 5.74 -1.02 -2.82
CA GLY A 204 6.56 -2.22 -2.93
C GLY A 204 6.62 -3.02 -1.64
N ASP A 205 7.45 -4.07 -1.64
CA ASP A 205 7.73 -4.86 -0.44
C ASP A 205 8.92 -4.22 0.31
N TYR A 206 8.63 -3.20 1.10
CA TYR A 206 9.53 -2.53 2.03
C TYR A 206 8.76 -2.10 3.27
N TYR A 207 9.45 -1.98 4.40
CA TYR A 207 8.86 -1.54 5.66
C TYR A 207 8.61 -0.03 5.66
N VAL A 208 7.48 0.37 6.24
CA VAL A 208 7.15 1.77 6.53
C VAL A 208 6.66 1.84 7.97
N GLY A 209 7.38 2.58 8.82
CA GLY A 209 7.02 2.75 10.23
C GLY A 209 5.64 3.38 10.40
N LEU A 210 4.95 3.04 11.50
CA LEU A 210 3.54 3.43 11.71
C LEU A 210 3.33 4.95 11.65
N ASN A 211 4.20 5.74 12.29
CA ASN A 211 4.12 7.20 12.22
C ASN A 211 4.35 7.72 10.79
N ARG A 212 5.27 7.08 10.07
CA ARG A 212 5.57 7.45 8.68
C ARG A 212 4.37 7.25 7.75
N ARG A 213 3.52 6.26 8.01
CA ARG A 213 2.28 6.02 7.23
C ARG A 213 1.34 7.23 7.32
N THR A 214 1.11 7.73 8.53
CA THR A 214 0.28 8.93 8.74
C THR A 214 0.94 10.20 8.23
N GLU A 215 2.28 10.32 8.32
CA GLU A 215 3.02 11.44 7.72
C GLU A 215 2.89 11.48 6.19
N ILE A 216 2.96 10.34 5.52
CA ILE A 216 2.73 10.26 4.06
C ILE A 216 1.32 10.74 3.72
N ALA A 217 0.30 10.25 4.43
CA ALA A 217 -1.07 10.69 4.24
C ALA A 217 -1.22 12.21 4.44
N ARG A 218 -0.58 12.75 5.49
CA ARG A 218 -0.62 14.17 5.84
C ARG A 218 0.11 15.05 4.81
N LYS A 219 1.28 14.61 4.35
CA LYS A 219 2.07 15.29 3.31
C LYS A 219 1.28 15.44 2.01
N ASP A 220 0.55 14.41 1.64
CA ASP A 220 -0.31 14.38 0.45
C ASP A 220 -1.69 15.03 0.68
N LYS A 221 -1.96 15.56 1.88
CA LYS A 221 -3.22 16.20 2.28
C LYS A 221 -4.42 15.27 2.10
N ALA A 222 -4.26 14.02 2.51
CA ALA A 222 -5.33 13.02 2.43
C ALA A 222 -6.51 13.42 3.32
N TYR A 223 -7.71 13.24 2.81
CA TYR A 223 -8.96 13.45 3.56
C TYR A 223 -9.31 12.28 4.47
N ILE A 224 -8.91 11.07 4.08
CA ILE A 224 -9.10 9.82 4.85
C ILE A 224 -7.89 8.91 4.66
N LEU A 225 -7.66 8.04 5.65
CA LEU A 225 -6.66 6.97 5.60
C LEU A 225 -7.35 5.62 5.79
N ILE A 226 -7.08 4.68 4.90
CA ILE A 226 -7.62 3.32 4.94
C ILE A 226 -6.45 2.34 5.01
N SER A 227 -6.24 1.75 6.19
CA SER A 227 -5.24 0.69 6.36
C SER A 227 -5.83 -0.67 6.04
N ILE A 228 -5.12 -1.47 5.26
CA ILE A 228 -5.56 -2.77 4.74
C ILE A 228 -4.75 -3.87 5.39
N HIS A 229 -5.44 -4.78 6.07
CA HIS A 229 -4.90 -5.88 6.84
C HIS A 229 -5.58 -7.22 6.52
N ALA A 230 -5.00 -8.31 6.98
CA ALA A 230 -5.55 -9.66 6.91
C ALA A 230 -4.94 -10.51 8.03
N ASP A 231 -5.17 -10.10 9.25
CA ASP A 231 -4.48 -10.59 10.45
C ASP A 231 -4.72 -12.09 10.73
N ALA A 232 -3.92 -12.67 11.61
CA ALA A 232 -4.12 -14.02 12.14
C ALA A 232 -4.76 -13.96 13.51
N PHE A 233 -5.40 -15.05 13.89
CA PHE A 233 -5.83 -15.28 15.26
C PHE A 233 -5.17 -16.55 15.79
N MET A 234 -5.07 -16.73 17.10
CA MET A 234 -4.45 -17.91 17.75
C MET A 234 -5.06 -19.23 17.30
N SER A 235 -6.30 -19.20 16.85
CA SER A 235 -7.00 -20.39 16.36
C SER A 235 -7.46 -20.17 14.91
N PRO A 236 -7.62 -21.24 14.11
CA PRO A 236 -8.01 -21.12 12.69
C PRO A 236 -9.51 -20.91 12.47
N GLN A 237 -10.33 -20.83 13.53
CA GLN A 237 -11.78 -20.72 13.43
C GLN A 237 -12.27 -19.31 13.02
N PRO A 238 -11.69 -18.19 13.52
CA PRO A 238 -12.14 -16.87 13.10
C PRO A 238 -12.04 -16.68 11.60
N ARG A 239 -13.04 -16.04 11.04
CA ARG A 239 -13.13 -15.73 9.61
C ARG A 239 -14.06 -14.57 9.35
N GLY A 240 -13.85 -13.90 8.22
CA GLY A 240 -14.65 -12.78 7.77
C GLY A 240 -13.99 -11.43 8.06
N ALA A 241 -14.45 -10.43 7.32
CA ALA A 241 -13.93 -9.07 7.40
C ALA A 241 -14.43 -8.33 8.64
N SER A 242 -13.62 -7.39 9.12
CA SER A 242 -13.96 -6.43 10.19
C SER A 242 -13.42 -5.05 9.81
N VAL A 243 -13.99 -4.00 10.40
CA VAL A 243 -13.44 -2.64 10.25
C VAL A 243 -13.28 -2.03 11.62
N PHE A 244 -12.07 -1.53 11.88
CA PHE A 244 -11.69 -0.89 13.12
C PHE A 244 -11.63 0.61 12.94
N VAL A 245 -12.08 1.32 13.99
CA VAL A 245 -12.03 2.78 14.10
C VAL A 245 -11.32 3.19 15.38
N LEU A 246 -10.79 4.41 15.38
CA LEU A 246 -10.06 4.93 16.53
C LEU A 246 -10.88 4.85 17.82
N ASN A 247 -10.26 4.32 18.87
CA ASN A 247 -10.70 4.45 20.24
C ASN A 247 -9.60 5.13 21.07
N THR A 248 -9.95 6.24 21.71
CA THR A 248 -9.05 6.95 22.62
C THR A 248 -9.02 6.34 24.03
N ARG A 249 -9.98 5.44 24.36
CA ARG A 249 -10.08 4.80 25.67
C ARG A 249 -9.57 3.37 25.61
N ARG A 250 -10.04 2.32 25.91
CA ARG A 250 -9.49 0.95 25.86
C ARG A 250 -10.19 0.09 24.80
N ALA A 251 -9.45 -0.83 24.17
CA ALA A 251 -10.03 -1.86 23.32
C ALA A 251 -11.05 -2.70 24.09
N ASN A 252 -12.30 -2.74 23.63
CA ASN A 252 -13.42 -3.33 24.33
C ASN A 252 -13.65 -4.82 24.05
N THR A 253 -12.90 -5.41 23.08
CA THR A 253 -13.05 -6.80 22.67
C THR A 253 -11.71 -7.53 22.68
N GLU A 254 -11.74 -8.85 22.83
CA GLU A 254 -10.56 -9.70 22.77
C GLU A 254 -9.84 -9.59 21.43
N ILE A 255 -10.58 -9.53 20.33
CA ILE A 255 -10.03 -9.36 18.98
C ILE A 255 -9.37 -7.99 18.82
N SER A 256 -9.99 -6.91 19.35
CA SER A 256 -9.36 -5.58 19.33
C SER A 256 -8.03 -5.58 20.07
N ARG A 257 -7.95 -6.26 21.21
CA ARG A 257 -6.69 -6.40 21.97
C ARG A 257 -5.66 -7.23 21.20
N TRP A 258 -6.10 -8.26 20.50
CA TRP A 258 -5.22 -9.09 19.68
C TRP A 258 -4.61 -8.28 18.52
N VAL A 259 -5.44 -7.54 17.75
CA VAL A 259 -4.97 -6.69 16.65
C VAL A 259 -4.05 -5.57 17.19
N GLU A 260 -4.39 -4.92 18.31
CA GLU A 260 -3.52 -3.94 18.96
C GLU A 260 -2.15 -4.51 19.34
N ASN A 261 -2.10 -5.75 19.82
CA ASN A 261 -0.85 -6.42 20.17
C ASN A 261 -0.06 -6.84 18.93
N SER A 262 -0.72 -7.30 17.87
CA SER A 262 -0.10 -7.65 16.60
C SER A 262 0.56 -6.42 15.96
N GLU A 263 -0.12 -5.28 15.94
CA GLU A 263 0.42 -4.02 15.45
C GLU A 263 1.59 -3.48 16.30
N LYS A 264 1.56 -3.64 17.63
CA LYS A 264 2.70 -3.32 18.49
C LYS A 264 3.91 -4.22 18.21
N GLN A 265 3.68 -5.48 17.88
CA GLN A 265 4.76 -6.40 17.48
C GLN A 265 5.35 -6.02 16.13
N SER A 266 4.55 -5.50 15.19
CA SER A 266 5.01 -4.94 13.93
C SER A 266 6.02 -3.79 14.14
N GLU A 267 5.81 -2.92 15.12
CA GLU A 267 6.81 -1.90 15.51
C GLU A 267 8.13 -2.53 15.98
N LEU A 268 8.08 -3.61 16.74
CA LEU A 268 9.27 -4.34 17.20
C LEU A 268 9.97 -5.10 16.05
N LEU A 269 9.22 -5.44 14.98
CA LEU A 269 9.80 -6.08 13.80
C LEU A 269 10.61 -5.12 12.95
N GLY A 270 10.22 -3.86 12.87
CA GLY A 270 10.86 -2.90 11.96
C GLY A 270 11.15 -1.51 12.50
N GLY A 271 10.64 -1.10 13.67
CA GLY A 271 10.50 0.31 14.03
C GLY A 271 11.12 0.82 15.33
N ALA A 272 12.02 0.08 16.01
CA ALA A 272 12.51 0.47 17.35
C ALA A 272 13.16 1.87 17.45
N GLY A 273 13.54 2.49 16.34
CA GLY A 273 14.09 3.87 16.31
C GLY A 273 13.07 4.97 16.65
N GLU A 274 11.77 4.70 16.54
CA GLU A 274 10.71 5.68 16.84
C GLU A 274 10.22 5.65 18.28
N VAL A 275 10.45 4.55 19.00
CA VAL A 275 10.03 4.40 20.41
C VAL A 275 10.81 5.33 21.35
N LEU A 276 11.99 5.79 20.95
CA LEU A 276 12.86 6.65 21.77
C LEU A 276 12.56 8.15 21.66
N ALA A 277 11.62 8.58 20.82
CA ALA A 277 11.30 10.01 20.61
C ALA A 277 10.16 10.54 21.48
N LYS A 278 9.81 9.89 22.60
CA LYS A 278 8.81 10.42 23.56
C LYS A 278 9.49 11.31 24.57
N ASN A 279 9.48 12.60 24.33
CA ASN A 279 9.41 13.64 25.37
C ASN A 279 9.29 15.03 24.74
N ALA A 280 8.11 15.63 24.76
CA ALA A 280 7.96 17.09 24.83
C ALA A 280 6.53 17.45 25.27
N SER A 281 6.49 18.13 26.39
CA SER A 281 5.32 18.68 27.09
C SER A 281 4.94 20.04 26.52
N ASP A 282 3.64 20.28 26.26
CA ASP A 282 2.98 21.53 26.68
C ASP A 282 1.45 21.35 26.70
N LYS A 283 0.82 21.66 27.85
CA LYS A 283 -0.27 20.79 28.30
C LYS A 283 -1.70 21.34 28.33
N ASN A 284 -2.11 22.56 28.04
CA ASN A 284 -3.50 22.90 28.44
C ASN A 284 -4.43 23.51 27.36
N VAL A 285 -3.96 24.23 26.37
CA VAL A 285 -4.86 24.79 25.33
C VAL A 285 -4.93 23.86 24.12
N SER A 286 -3.86 23.11 23.87
CA SER A 286 -3.77 22.12 22.80
C SER A 286 -4.66 20.89 23.01
N GLN A 287 -4.94 20.53 24.26
CA GLN A 287 -5.64 19.28 24.60
C GLN A 287 -7.12 19.31 24.21
N THR A 288 -7.83 20.41 24.51
CA THR A 288 -9.26 20.52 24.16
C THR A 288 -9.48 20.58 22.64
N LEU A 289 -8.59 21.25 21.90
CA LEU A 289 -8.63 21.29 20.43
C LEU A 289 -8.31 19.93 19.83
N LEU A 290 -7.32 19.25 20.39
CA LEU A 290 -6.95 17.88 19.98
C LEU A 290 -8.08 16.89 20.27
N ASP A 291 -8.74 16.98 21.44
CA ASP A 291 -9.87 16.11 21.79
C ASP A 291 -11.06 16.32 20.86
N LEU A 292 -11.31 17.57 20.44
CA LEU A 292 -12.34 17.87 19.45
C LEU A 292 -12.00 17.29 18.07
N GLN A 293 -10.74 17.42 17.64
CA GLN A 293 -10.25 16.84 16.37
C GLN A 293 -10.32 15.32 16.40
N PHE A 294 -9.91 14.67 17.50
CA PHE A 294 -10.05 13.24 17.68
C PHE A 294 -11.51 12.77 17.63
N SER A 295 -12.42 13.51 18.28
CA SER A 295 -13.85 13.19 18.28
C SER A 295 -14.43 13.31 16.87
N HIS A 296 -14.05 14.33 16.11
CA HIS A 296 -14.44 14.50 14.72
C HIS A 296 -13.90 13.35 13.85
N SER A 297 -12.59 13.09 13.91
CA SER A 297 -11.92 12.01 13.18
C SER A 297 -12.55 10.63 13.50
N GLN A 298 -12.89 10.38 14.76
CA GLN A 298 -13.57 9.16 15.18
C GLN A 298 -14.97 9.02 14.57
N ASN A 299 -15.77 10.08 14.56
CA ASN A 299 -17.12 10.08 14.00
C ASN A 299 -17.10 9.84 12.48
N GLU A 300 -16.22 10.54 11.78
CA GLU A 300 -16.06 10.37 10.33
C GLU A 300 -15.51 8.98 9.98
N GLY A 301 -14.54 8.49 10.75
CA GLY A 301 -14.06 7.12 10.64
C GLY A 301 -15.17 6.08 10.86
N TYR A 302 -16.07 6.30 11.82
CA TYR A 302 -17.20 5.39 12.07
C TYR A 302 -18.21 5.35 10.91
N LYS A 303 -18.53 6.52 10.32
CA LYS A 303 -19.40 6.60 9.13
C LYS A 303 -18.79 5.83 7.96
N LEU A 304 -17.53 6.12 7.65
CA LEU A 304 -16.78 5.44 6.59
C LEU A 304 -16.71 3.93 6.83
N ALA A 305 -16.37 3.49 8.05
CA ALA A 305 -16.31 2.09 8.43
C ALA A 305 -17.65 1.37 8.26
N SER A 306 -18.76 2.04 8.59
CA SER A 306 -20.11 1.51 8.41
C SER A 306 -20.45 1.31 6.94
N ASP A 307 -20.06 2.25 6.07
CA ASP A 307 -20.24 2.13 4.63
C ASP A 307 -19.38 1.00 4.04
N ILE A 308 -18.12 0.88 4.49
CA ILE A 308 -17.22 -0.21 4.08
C ILE A 308 -17.81 -1.56 4.47
N LEU A 309 -18.25 -1.75 5.72
CA LEU A 309 -18.90 -3.01 6.16
C LEU A 309 -20.16 -3.32 5.35
N GLY A 310 -20.99 -2.31 5.07
CA GLY A 310 -22.19 -2.48 4.26
C GLY A 310 -21.91 -2.96 2.83
N LYS A 311 -20.77 -2.57 2.25
CA LYS A 311 -20.34 -3.03 0.92
C LYS A 311 -19.60 -4.35 0.98
N LEU A 312 -18.70 -4.55 1.96
CA LEU A 312 -17.95 -5.80 2.15
C LEU A 312 -18.90 -6.97 2.44
N GLY A 313 -19.95 -6.77 3.22
CA GLY A 313 -20.93 -7.83 3.53
C GLY A 313 -21.65 -8.42 2.31
N LYS A 314 -21.59 -7.74 1.15
CA LYS A 314 -22.14 -8.25 -0.12
C LYS A 314 -21.18 -9.16 -0.89
N VAL A 315 -19.89 -9.13 -0.57
CA VAL A 315 -18.84 -9.82 -1.34
C VAL A 315 -17.97 -10.76 -0.50
N ALA A 316 -17.99 -10.58 0.82
CA ALA A 316 -17.27 -11.39 1.79
C ALA A 316 -18.11 -11.62 3.03
N ARG A 317 -17.80 -12.67 3.80
CA ARG A 317 -18.36 -12.85 5.14
C ARG A 317 -17.88 -11.72 6.03
N LEU A 318 -18.72 -11.24 6.93
CA LEU A 318 -18.33 -10.31 7.98
C LEU A 318 -18.08 -11.09 9.29
N HIS A 319 -16.96 -10.79 9.94
CA HIS A 319 -16.69 -11.23 11.31
C HIS A 319 -17.48 -10.37 12.30
N ARG A 320 -17.55 -9.05 12.02
CA ARG A 320 -18.35 -8.09 12.76
C ARG A 320 -19.21 -7.26 11.80
N SER A 321 -20.49 -7.13 12.10
CA SER A 321 -21.44 -6.35 11.29
C SER A 321 -21.45 -4.86 11.60
N LYS A 322 -20.77 -4.43 12.67
CA LYS A 322 -20.61 -3.03 13.09
C LYS A 322 -19.12 -2.71 13.25
N PRO A 323 -18.73 -1.43 13.04
CA PRO A 323 -17.37 -0.99 13.31
C PRO A 323 -16.93 -1.29 14.74
N VAL A 324 -15.68 -1.66 14.91
CA VAL A 324 -15.07 -2.01 16.20
C VAL A 324 -14.10 -0.92 16.61
N TYR A 325 -14.21 -0.47 17.85
CA TYR A 325 -13.30 0.54 18.41
C TYR A 325 -11.98 -0.11 18.88
N ALA A 326 -10.85 0.41 18.39
CA ALA A 326 -9.51 -0.07 18.75
C ALA A 326 -8.50 1.09 18.88
N SER A 327 -7.49 0.90 19.73
CA SER A 327 -6.41 1.88 19.95
C SER A 327 -5.18 1.57 19.08
N LEU A 328 -5.38 1.41 17.78
CA LEU A 328 -4.33 1.10 16.84
C LEU A 328 -3.49 2.34 16.52
N ALA A 329 -2.16 2.16 16.43
CA ALA A 329 -1.23 3.27 16.23
C ALA A 329 -1.50 4.00 14.89
N VAL A 330 -1.77 3.28 13.82
CA VAL A 330 -2.07 3.82 12.49
C VAL A 330 -3.36 4.67 12.46
N LEU A 331 -4.28 4.45 13.42
CA LEU A 331 -5.52 5.21 13.53
C LEU A 331 -5.40 6.50 14.37
N LYS A 332 -4.28 6.72 15.04
CA LYS A 332 -4.09 7.83 15.99
C LYS A 332 -3.75 9.17 15.33
N SER A 333 -4.28 9.45 14.14
CA SER A 333 -4.17 10.76 13.50
C SER A 333 -5.38 11.61 13.90
N PRO A 334 -5.18 12.74 14.62
CA PRO A 334 -6.30 13.58 15.02
C PRO A 334 -6.92 14.33 13.84
N ASP A 335 -6.14 14.58 12.81
CA ASP A 335 -6.47 15.43 11.67
C ASP A 335 -6.95 14.66 10.43
N ILE A 336 -6.80 13.31 10.41
CA ILE A 336 -7.20 12.47 9.28
C ILE A 336 -8.10 11.34 9.79
N PRO A 337 -9.40 11.33 9.45
CA PRO A 337 -10.27 10.19 9.71
C PRO A 337 -9.67 8.90 9.16
N SER A 338 -9.47 7.92 10.03
CA SER A 338 -8.72 6.71 9.69
C SER A 338 -9.51 5.46 10.05
N VAL A 339 -9.44 4.45 9.20
CA VAL A 339 -10.02 3.13 9.42
C VAL A 339 -9.00 2.04 9.10
N LEU A 340 -9.05 0.93 9.84
CA LEU A 340 -8.31 -0.27 9.51
C LEU A 340 -9.31 -1.36 9.09
N VAL A 341 -9.09 -1.92 7.92
CA VAL A 341 -9.95 -2.94 7.31
C VAL A 341 -9.24 -4.29 7.35
N GLU A 342 -9.68 -5.17 8.26
CA GLU A 342 -9.37 -6.58 8.19
C GLU A 342 -10.17 -7.21 7.06
N THR A 343 -9.49 -7.64 6.02
CA THR A 343 -10.14 -8.21 4.83
C THR A 343 -10.52 -9.68 4.99
N GLY A 344 -10.07 -10.32 6.07
CA GLY A 344 -10.29 -11.69 6.48
C GLY A 344 -9.17 -12.13 7.42
N PHE A 345 -9.21 -13.37 7.91
CA PHE A 345 -8.18 -13.92 8.79
C PHE A 345 -7.28 -14.88 8.01
N ILE A 346 -6.01 -14.50 7.80
CA ILE A 346 -5.04 -15.32 7.05
C ILE A 346 -4.75 -16.67 7.77
N SER A 347 -4.95 -16.75 9.10
CA SER A 347 -4.82 -18.00 9.88
C SER A 347 -5.88 -19.04 9.52
N ASN A 348 -7.00 -18.64 8.91
CA ASN A 348 -8.03 -19.56 8.46
C ASN A 348 -7.70 -20.12 7.07
N PRO A 349 -7.56 -21.47 6.88
CA PRO A 349 -7.13 -22.03 5.60
C PRO A 349 -8.05 -21.73 4.42
N SER A 350 -9.36 -21.55 4.68
CA SER A 350 -10.31 -21.21 3.62
C SER A 350 -10.20 -19.74 3.22
N GLU A 351 -9.99 -18.84 4.18
CA GLU A 351 -9.79 -17.42 3.93
C GLU A 351 -8.42 -17.14 3.31
N GLU A 352 -7.35 -17.80 3.76
CA GLU A 352 -6.04 -17.70 3.10
C GLU A 352 -6.17 -17.98 1.60
N ARG A 353 -6.87 -19.07 1.21
CA ARG A 353 -7.10 -19.37 -0.21
C ARG A 353 -7.86 -18.27 -0.94
N LEU A 354 -8.86 -17.66 -0.31
CA LEU A 354 -9.64 -16.57 -0.88
C LEU A 354 -8.84 -15.28 -0.98
N LEU A 355 -8.14 -14.89 0.08
CA LEU A 355 -7.33 -13.67 0.16
C LEU A 355 -6.23 -13.64 -0.92
N PHE A 356 -5.67 -14.79 -1.29
CA PHE A 356 -4.68 -14.89 -2.37
C PHE A 356 -5.30 -15.11 -3.76
N LYS A 357 -6.63 -15.14 -3.88
CA LYS A 357 -7.32 -15.24 -5.17
C LYS A 357 -7.54 -13.85 -5.78
N PRO A 358 -6.95 -13.54 -6.96
CA PRO A 358 -7.03 -12.20 -7.56
C PRO A 358 -8.45 -11.68 -7.76
N SER A 359 -9.41 -12.56 -8.12
CA SER A 359 -10.81 -12.20 -8.31
C SER A 359 -11.51 -11.83 -6.99
N HIS A 360 -11.12 -12.43 -5.86
CA HIS A 360 -11.65 -12.07 -4.53
C HIS A 360 -11.08 -10.75 -4.06
N GLN A 361 -9.76 -10.54 -4.22
CA GLN A 361 -9.11 -9.25 -3.96
C GLN A 361 -9.75 -8.11 -4.75
N ASP A 362 -10.14 -8.37 -6.00
CA ASP A 362 -10.82 -7.38 -6.83
C ASP A 362 -12.21 -7.03 -6.31
N LYS A 363 -12.98 -8.02 -5.84
CA LYS A 363 -14.29 -7.81 -5.21
C LYS A 363 -14.16 -6.97 -3.93
N ILE A 364 -13.18 -7.28 -3.06
CA ILE A 364 -12.89 -6.50 -1.85
C ILE A 364 -12.52 -5.06 -2.22
N ALA A 365 -11.58 -4.89 -3.15
CA ALA A 365 -11.14 -3.58 -3.58
C ALA A 365 -12.29 -2.72 -4.14
N ARG A 366 -13.17 -3.32 -4.94
CA ARG A 366 -14.37 -2.66 -5.45
C ARG A 366 -15.31 -2.25 -4.33
N ALA A 367 -15.60 -3.15 -3.40
CA ALA A 367 -16.51 -2.87 -2.29
C ALA A 367 -16.00 -1.70 -1.43
N ILE A 368 -14.70 -1.64 -1.14
CA ILE A 368 -14.08 -0.53 -0.40
C ILE A 368 -14.16 0.76 -1.22
N THR A 369 -13.83 0.72 -2.51
CA THR A 369 -13.92 1.90 -3.39
C THR A 369 -15.34 2.45 -3.48
N GLU A 370 -16.33 1.58 -3.66
CA GLU A 370 -17.75 1.99 -3.69
C GLU A 370 -18.22 2.61 -2.36
N ALA A 371 -17.69 2.14 -1.23
CA ALA A 371 -17.99 2.71 0.09
C ALA A 371 -17.42 4.12 0.22
N VAL A 372 -16.18 4.33 -0.22
CA VAL A 372 -15.52 5.64 -0.21
C VAL A 372 -16.24 6.64 -1.12
N VAL A 373 -16.62 6.22 -2.32
CA VAL A 373 -17.42 7.05 -3.23
C VAL A 373 -18.73 7.48 -2.57
N LYS A 374 -19.47 6.51 -1.99
CA LYS A 374 -20.72 6.80 -1.28
C LYS A 374 -20.51 7.78 -0.13
N TYR A 375 -19.44 7.61 0.66
CA TYR A 375 -19.11 8.49 1.76
C TYR A 375 -18.92 9.94 1.29
N PHE A 376 -18.12 10.17 0.24
CA PHE A 376 -17.88 11.51 -0.31
C PHE A 376 -19.05 12.07 -1.16
N GLU A 377 -19.97 11.23 -1.62
CA GLU A 377 -21.23 11.71 -2.24
C GLU A 377 -22.17 12.33 -1.21
N VAL A 378 -22.10 11.89 0.06
CA VAL A 378 -22.93 12.41 1.15
C VAL A 378 -22.28 13.64 1.82
N GLU A 379 -20.99 13.57 2.09
CA GLU A 379 -20.23 14.62 2.81
C GLU A 379 -18.95 14.99 2.03
N PRO A 380 -19.07 15.64 0.87
CA PRO A 380 -17.92 16.01 0.07
C PRO A 380 -17.15 17.18 0.68
N PRO A 381 -15.81 17.16 0.67
CA PRO A 381 -15.00 18.29 1.10
C PRO A 381 -15.25 19.53 0.21
N PRO A 382 -15.26 20.73 0.79
CA PRO A 382 -15.49 21.97 0.03
C PRO A 382 -14.48 22.18 -1.13
N GLY A 383 -14.95 22.74 -2.24
CA GLY A 383 -14.13 23.04 -3.41
C GLY A 383 -13.79 21.83 -4.28
N THR A 384 -14.33 20.65 -3.98
CA THR A 384 -14.11 19.41 -4.75
C THR A 384 -15.16 19.22 -5.85
N LEU A 385 -14.85 18.35 -6.82
CA LEU A 385 -15.80 17.95 -7.86
C LEU A 385 -17.06 17.32 -7.27
N PHE A 386 -16.94 16.58 -6.17
CA PHE A 386 -18.05 15.96 -5.45
C PHE A 386 -18.95 17.01 -4.79
N ALA A 387 -18.36 18.05 -4.15
CA ALA A 387 -19.12 19.17 -3.61
C ALA A 387 -19.90 19.91 -4.70
N LYS A 388 -19.25 20.21 -5.81
CA LYS A 388 -19.90 20.84 -6.96
C LYS A 388 -21.07 20.00 -7.52
N ARG A 389 -20.91 18.68 -7.59
CA ARG A 389 -21.97 17.76 -7.99
C ARG A 389 -23.13 17.76 -6.99
N LEU A 390 -22.82 17.78 -5.68
CA LEU A 390 -23.82 17.86 -4.63
C LEU A 390 -24.59 19.19 -4.69
N GLU A 391 -23.89 20.31 -4.87
CA GLU A 391 -24.49 21.63 -5.06
C GLU A 391 -25.41 21.66 -6.29
N SER A 392 -25.00 21.05 -7.39
CA SER A 392 -25.81 20.95 -8.60
C SER A 392 -27.05 20.05 -8.44
N LYS A 393 -27.02 19.15 -7.44
CA LYS A 393 -28.15 18.29 -7.07
C LYS A 393 -29.07 18.92 -6.01
N THR A 394 -28.74 20.10 -5.46
CA THR A 394 -29.55 20.75 -4.44
C THR A 394 -30.26 21.96 -4.99
N TYR A 395 -31.43 22.24 -4.45
CA TYR A 395 -32.24 23.42 -4.77
C TYR A 395 -32.64 24.14 -3.48
N LYS A 396 -32.29 25.43 -3.38
CA LYS A 396 -32.74 26.26 -2.26
C LYS A 396 -34.11 26.84 -2.58
N VAL A 397 -35.11 26.48 -1.80
CA VAL A 397 -36.50 26.91 -1.94
C VAL A 397 -36.59 28.42 -1.89
N ARG A 398 -37.27 28.99 -2.88
CA ARG A 398 -37.52 30.45 -3.02
C ARG A 398 -38.99 30.73 -2.70
N ARG A 399 -39.29 32.00 -2.45
CA ARG A 399 -40.67 32.48 -2.27
C ARG A 399 -41.50 32.18 -3.50
N GLY A 400 -42.65 31.54 -3.33
CA GLY A 400 -43.53 31.08 -4.42
C GLY A 400 -43.26 29.69 -4.97
N ASP A 401 -42.23 28.99 -4.49
CA ASP A 401 -41.99 27.60 -4.89
C ASP A 401 -42.93 26.61 -4.24
N SER A 402 -43.25 25.57 -5.00
CA SER A 402 -43.95 24.38 -4.54
C SER A 402 -43.22 23.13 -4.98
N LEU A 403 -43.43 22.00 -4.32
CA LEU A 403 -42.86 20.71 -4.73
C LEU A 403 -43.17 20.38 -6.18
N SER A 404 -44.40 20.69 -6.65
CA SER A 404 -44.82 20.45 -8.04
C SER A 404 -44.01 21.29 -9.03
N LEU A 405 -43.84 22.58 -8.72
CA LEU A 405 -43.06 23.50 -9.57
C LEU A 405 -41.58 23.11 -9.63
N ILE A 406 -41.01 22.76 -8.47
CA ILE A 406 -39.60 22.31 -8.37
C ILE A 406 -39.44 20.98 -9.11
N ALA A 407 -40.36 20.02 -8.93
CA ALA A 407 -40.31 18.73 -9.63
C ALA A 407 -40.34 18.92 -11.16
N LYS A 408 -41.28 19.75 -11.66
CA LYS A 408 -41.40 20.07 -13.10
C LYS A 408 -40.11 20.74 -13.64
N ARG A 409 -39.58 21.71 -12.92
CA ARG A 409 -38.36 22.46 -13.30
C ARG A 409 -37.13 21.56 -13.40
N HIS A 410 -37.03 20.59 -12.54
CA HIS A 410 -35.89 19.68 -12.45
C HIS A 410 -36.12 18.30 -13.08
N GLY A 411 -37.23 18.10 -13.80
CA GLY A 411 -37.50 16.84 -14.51
C GLY A 411 -37.67 15.60 -13.60
N THR A 412 -38.19 15.83 -12.39
CA THR A 412 -38.44 14.78 -11.41
C THR A 412 -39.90 14.75 -10.99
N THR A 413 -40.29 13.92 -10.03
CA THR A 413 -41.66 13.83 -9.49
C THR A 413 -41.74 14.34 -8.06
N VAL A 414 -42.93 14.82 -7.65
CA VAL A 414 -43.19 15.22 -6.26
C VAL A 414 -42.92 14.06 -5.30
N ALA A 415 -43.33 12.84 -5.69
CA ALA A 415 -43.09 11.65 -4.88
C ALA A 415 -41.59 11.36 -4.68
N ALA A 416 -40.77 11.49 -5.74
CA ALA A 416 -39.33 11.32 -5.67
C ALA A 416 -38.70 12.40 -4.79
N LEU A 417 -39.07 13.69 -4.96
CA LEU A 417 -38.62 14.79 -4.10
C LEU A 417 -38.95 14.55 -2.63
N LYS A 418 -40.19 14.12 -2.32
CA LYS A 418 -40.60 13.83 -0.94
C LYS A 418 -39.80 12.67 -0.36
N LYS A 419 -39.60 11.60 -1.10
CA LYS A 419 -38.85 10.42 -0.68
C LYS A 419 -37.40 10.75 -0.39
N GLU A 420 -36.73 11.46 -1.32
CA GLU A 420 -35.33 11.82 -1.21
C GLU A 420 -35.06 12.75 -0.01
N ASN A 421 -35.98 13.70 0.22
CA ASN A 421 -35.85 14.67 1.29
C ASN A 421 -36.60 14.27 2.57
N ARG A 422 -37.14 13.03 2.66
CA ARG A 422 -37.90 12.50 3.82
C ARG A 422 -39.03 13.43 4.25
N LEU A 423 -39.66 14.11 3.30
CA LEU A 423 -40.74 15.05 3.60
C LEU A 423 -42.04 14.33 3.91
N LYS A 424 -42.59 14.55 5.10
CA LYS A 424 -43.87 14.01 5.53
C LYS A 424 -45.06 14.77 4.92
N SER A 425 -44.87 16.06 4.58
CA SER A 425 -45.90 16.91 3.98
C SER A 425 -45.41 17.57 2.68
N SER A 426 -46.24 18.34 2.00
CA SER A 426 -45.86 19.12 0.82
C SER A 426 -45.47 20.57 1.13
N GLY A 427 -45.51 20.95 2.40
CA GLY A 427 -45.10 22.29 2.84
C GLY A 427 -43.60 22.50 2.72
N LEU A 428 -43.20 23.62 2.15
CA LEU A 428 -41.81 24.05 2.01
C LEU A 428 -41.58 25.34 2.77
N ARG A 429 -40.34 25.51 3.30
CA ARG A 429 -39.92 26.77 3.89
C ARG A 429 -38.98 27.52 2.93
N VAL A 430 -39.14 28.83 2.79
CA VAL A 430 -38.18 29.65 2.04
C VAL A 430 -36.79 29.48 2.64
N GLY A 431 -35.80 29.25 1.79
CA GLY A 431 -34.44 28.94 2.22
C GLY A 431 -34.16 27.46 2.51
N GLN A 432 -35.20 26.61 2.59
CA GLN A 432 -35.02 25.17 2.71
C GLN A 432 -34.22 24.62 1.52
N VAL A 433 -33.22 23.78 1.81
CA VAL A 433 -32.43 23.11 0.76
C VAL A 433 -33.04 21.74 0.51
N LEU A 434 -33.39 21.47 -0.75
CA LEU A 434 -33.90 20.19 -1.21
C LEU A 434 -32.86 19.50 -2.09
N VAL A 435 -32.62 18.23 -1.85
CA VAL A 435 -31.90 17.36 -2.78
C VAL A 435 -32.84 17.03 -3.93
N ILE A 436 -32.42 17.34 -5.15
CA ILE A 436 -33.17 17.06 -6.36
C ILE A 436 -32.78 15.65 -6.84
N PRO A 437 -33.70 14.66 -6.83
CA PRO A 437 -33.41 13.36 -7.41
C PRO A 437 -33.25 13.53 -8.93
N GLY A 438 -32.02 13.48 -9.39
CA GLY A 438 -31.67 13.52 -10.81
C GLY A 438 -31.65 12.13 -11.41
N LYS A 439 -31.60 12.03 -12.75
CA LYS A 439 -31.04 10.83 -13.39
C LYS A 439 -29.66 10.63 -12.81
N SER A 440 -29.51 9.54 -12.07
CA SER A 440 -28.28 9.19 -11.40
C SER A 440 -27.12 9.27 -12.40
N THR A 441 -26.30 10.31 -12.30
CA THR A 441 -24.92 10.20 -12.76
C THR A 441 -24.19 9.46 -11.63
N ASP A 442 -24.61 8.23 -11.40
CA ASP A 442 -23.91 7.36 -10.45
C ASP A 442 -22.46 7.36 -10.87
N ILE A 443 -21.60 7.71 -9.93
CA ILE A 443 -20.17 7.49 -10.12
C ILE A 443 -20.02 5.98 -10.21
N VAL A 444 -19.99 5.49 -11.44
CA VAL A 444 -19.78 4.07 -11.69
C VAL A 444 -18.34 3.82 -11.34
N VAL A 445 -18.10 3.15 -10.22
CA VAL A 445 -16.79 2.54 -9.96
C VAL A 445 -16.53 1.61 -11.15
N PRO A 446 -15.48 1.86 -11.96
CA PRO A 446 -15.26 1.10 -13.17
C PRO A 446 -15.26 -0.38 -12.84
N VAL A 447 -16.22 -1.09 -13.38
CA VAL A 447 -16.17 -2.54 -13.42
C VAL A 447 -15.08 -2.81 -14.44
N ASP A 448 -13.93 -3.31 -14.00
CA ASP A 448 -12.98 -3.91 -14.94
C ASP A 448 -13.75 -5.01 -15.67
N LYS A 449 -14.30 -4.65 -16.83
CA LYS A 449 -15.00 -5.60 -17.72
C LYS A 449 -14.04 -6.69 -18.21
N ASN A 450 -12.74 -6.49 -17.98
CA ASN A 450 -11.69 -7.47 -18.09
C ASN A 450 -11.09 -7.70 -16.70
N PRO A 451 -11.39 -8.82 -16.01
CA PRO A 451 -10.45 -9.32 -15.01
C PRO A 451 -9.10 -9.33 -15.72
N MET A 452 -8.03 -8.80 -15.09
CA MET A 452 -6.68 -8.74 -15.67
C MET A 452 -6.50 -10.01 -16.51
N GLN A 453 -6.64 -9.88 -17.85
CA GLN A 453 -6.47 -11.03 -18.71
C GLN A 453 -5.00 -11.40 -18.57
N THR A 454 -4.75 -12.43 -17.81
CA THR A 454 -3.44 -13.02 -17.69
C THR A 454 -3.32 -14.08 -18.78
N LYS A 455 -2.21 -14.07 -19.47
CA LYS A 455 -1.87 -15.08 -20.47
C LYS A 455 -0.62 -15.80 -20.03
N THR A 456 -0.66 -17.12 -20.02
CA THR A 456 0.54 -17.91 -19.79
C THR A 456 1.34 -17.97 -21.09
N VAL A 457 2.57 -17.46 -21.05
CA VAL A 457 3.52 -17.54 -22.14
C VAL A 457 4.62 -18.53 -21.81
N THR A 458 5.14 -19.25 -22.81
CA THR A 458 6.31 -20.10 -22.63
C THR A 458 7.56 -19.36 -23.08
N HIS A 459 8.48 -19.15 -22.14
CA HIS A 459 9.81 -18.63 -22.44
C HIS A 459 10.83 -19.76 -22.54
N VAL A 460 11.55 -19.85 -23.66
CA VAL A 460 12.66 -20.78 -23.82
C VAL A 460 13.94 -20.06 -23.41
N VAL A 461 14.64 -20.59 -22.42
CA VAL A 461 15.89 -20.03 -21.90
C VAL A 461 16.98 -20.04 -22.97
N LYS A 462 17.57 -18.87 -23.23
CA LYS A 462 18.65 -18.66 -24.19
C LYS A 462 19.96 -18.32 -23.48
N ARG A 463 21.07 -18.40 -24.20
CA ARG A 463 22.38 -17.99 -23.71
C ARG A 463 22.33 -16.54 -23.21
N GLY A 464 22.76 -16.30 -21.97
CA GLY A 464 22.71 -15.00 -21.33
C GLY A 464 21.37 -14.66 -20.64
N ASP A 465 20.41 -15.60 -20.57
CA ASP A 465 19.22 -15.46 -19.75
C ASP A 465 19.50 -15.85 -18.29
N TYR A 466 18.91 -15.11 -17.37
CA TYR A 466 18.81 -15.44 -15.95
C TYR A 466 17.45 -14.96 -15.42
N LEU A 467 16.99 -15.52 -14.31
CA LEU A 467 15.64 -15.27 -13.81
C LEU A 467 15.31 -13.79 -13.67
N GLY A 468 16.26 -12.95 -13.23
CA GLY A 468 16.04 -11.50 -13.13
C GLY A 468 15.76 -10.83 -14.47
N LYS A 469 16.54 -11.17 -15.52
CA LYS A 469 16.35 -10.62 -16.87
C LYS A 469 15.01 -11.09 -17.48
N ILE A 470 14.64 -12.33 -17.21
CA ILE A 470 13.35 -12.88 -17.67
C ILE A 470 12.20 -12.21 -16.92
N ALA A 471 12.33 -12.03 -15.60
CA ALA A 471 11.35 -11.34 -14.76
C ALA A 471 11.12 -9.88 -15.23
N ASP A 472 12.19 -9.14 -15.50
CA ASP A 472 12.14 -7.77 -16.01
C ASP A 472 11.49 -7.71 -17.40
N LYS A 473 11.81 -8.67 -18.28
CA LYS A 473 11.24 -8.75 -19.63
C LYS A 473 9.73 -8.92 -19.63
N TYR A 474 9.23 -9.75 -18.72
CA TYR A 474 7.79 -10.06 -18.63
C TYR A 474 7.07 -9.28 -17.54
N LYS A 475 7.77 -8.36 -16.84
CA LYS A 475 7.26 -7.56 -15.73
C LYS A 475 6.59 -8.40 -14.64
N VAL A 476 7.20 -9.51 -14.32
CA VAL A 476 6.81 -10.43 -13.25
C VAL A 476 7.92 -10.55 -12.20
N THR A 477 7.63 -11.15 -11.06
CA THR A 477 8.65 -11.37 -10.02
C THR A 477 9.41 -12.68 -10.27
N ILE A 478 10.68 -12.73 -9.83
CA ILE A 478 11.48 -13.98 -9.84
C ILE A 478 10.75 -15.09 -9.07
N SER A 479 10.15 -14.73 -7.91
CA SER A 479 9.38 -15.66 -7.09
C SER A 479 8.19 -16.25 -7.83
N GLN A 480 7.52 -15.45 -8.67
CA GLN A 480 6.42 -15.93 -9.51
C GLN A 480 6.92 -16.96 -10.53
N ILE A 481 8.01 -16.65 -11.27
CA ILE A 481 8.58 -17.58 -12.24
C ILE A 481 8.98 -18.88 -11.55
N LYS A 482 9.65 -18.81 -10.39
CA LYS A 482 10.07 -19.99 -9.64
C LYS A 482 8.87 -20.85 -9.21
N ARG A 483 7.84 -20.23 -8.66
CA ARG A 483 6.63 -20.93 -8.21
C ARG A 483 5.88 -21.61 -9.36
N GLU A 484 5.67 -20.90 -10.47
CA GLU A 484 4.95 -21.41 -11.64
C GLU A 484 5.69 -22.56 -12.34
N ASN A 485 7.01 -22.66 -12.15
CA ASN A 485 7.87 -23.68 -12.77
C ASN A 485 8.53 -24.62 -11.75
N HIS A 486 8.11 -24.60 -10.50
CA HIS A 486 8.64 -25.44 -9.42
C HIS A 486 10.18 -25.40 -9.26
N LEU A 487 10.78 -24.22 -9.53
CA LEU A 487 12.23 -24.05 -9.47
C LEU A 487 12.71 -23.91 -8.01
N ARG A 488 13.58 -24.81 -7.59
CA ARG A 488 14.19 -24.77 -6.24
C ARG A 488 15.40 -23.83 -6.18
N SER A 489 16.08 -23.59 -7.29
CA SER A 489 17.25 -22.69 -7.40
C SER A 489 17.00 -21.57 -8.41
N ASN A 490 17.99 -20.69 -8.57
CA ASN A 490 17.97 -19.64 -9.61
C ASN A 490 18.68 -20.09 -10.90
N THR A 491 19.20 -21.31 -10.92
CA THR A 491 19.92 -21.86 -12.08
C THR A 491 18.92 -22.26 -13.16
N LEU A 492 19.21 -21.87 -14.38
CA LEU A 492 18.43 -22.19 -15.56
C LEU A 492 19.28 -23.00 -16.54
N LEU A 493 18.67 -23.97 -17.19
CA LEU A 493 19.31 -24.73 -18.25
C LEU A 493 19.00 -24.10 -19.62
N LEU A 494 19.97 -24.12 -20.53
CA LEU A 494 19.78 -23.67 -21.90
C LEU A 494 18.70 -24.54 -22.58
N GLY A 495 17.73 -23.91 -23.25
CA GLY A 495 16.59 -24.59 -23.82
C GLY A 495 15.45 -24.91 -22.85
N GLN A 496 15.61 -24.66 -21.54
CA GLN A 496 14.55 -24.87 -20.54
C GLN A 496 13.32 -24.04 -20.89
N LYS A 497 12.14 -24.66 -20.86
CA LYS A 497 10.85 -23.99 -21.08
C LYS A 497 10.27 -23.53 -19.75
N LEU A 498 10.07 -22.22 -19.60
CA LEU A 498 9.45 -21.61 -18.43
C LEU A 498 8.04 -21.13 -18.78
N LYS A 499 7.05 -21.58 -18.03
CA LYS A 499 5.68 -21.03 -18.06
C LYS A 499 5.65 -19.76 -17.24
N ILE A 500 5.17 -18.66 -17.79
CA ILE A 500 5.12 -17.36 -17.14
C ILE A 500 3.74 -16.77 -17.35
N THR A 501 2.99 -16.59 -16.28
CA THR A 501 1.69 -15.94 -16.32
C THR A 501 1.89 -14.43 -16.25
N VAL A 502 1.52 -13.73 -17.32
CA VAL A 502 1.73 -12.28 -17.48
C VAL A 502 0.40 -11.58 -17.69
N SER A 503 0.29 -10.33 -17.24
CA SER A 503 -0.82 -9.47 -17.68
C SER A 503 -0.72 -9.25 -19.19
N VAL A 504 -1.83 -9.34 -19.91
CA VAL A 504 -1.86 -9.10 -21.36
C VAL A 504 -1.34 -7.71 -21.70
N LYS A 505 -1.50 -6.73 -20.80
CA LYS A 505 -0.97 -5.36 -20.95
C LYS A 505 0.56 -5.29 -20.85
N ASP A 506 1.20 -6.25 -20.18
CA ASP A 506 2.65 -6.29 -19.93
C ASP A 506 3.40 -7.22 -20.90
N LEU A 507 2.70 -7.84 -21.85
CA LEU A 507 3.34 -8.63 -22.89
C LEU A 507 4.23 -7.74 -23.77
N PRO A 508 5.46 -8.17 -24.12
CA PRO A 508 6.32 -7.45 -25.05
C PRO A 508 5.58 -7.25 -26.38
N VAL A 509 5.43 -6.01 -26.80
CA VAL A 509 4.73 -5.68 -28.04
C VAL A 509 5.43 -6.36 -29.22
N ARG A 510 4.68 -7.14 -30.00
CA ARG A 510 5.20 -7.75 -31.21
C ARG A 510 5.37 -6.69 -32.29
N LYS A 511 6.53 -6.67 -32.94
CA LYS A 511 6.80 -5.84 -34.12
C LYS A 511 6.68 -6.68 -35.38
N TYR A 512 5.94 -6.20 -36.36
CA TYR A 512 5.80 -6.84 -37.66
C TYR A 512 6.25 -5.89 -38.77
N LYS A 513 7.19 -6.30 -39.59
CA LYS A 513 7.64 -5.54 -40.77
C LYS A 513 6.79 -5.93 -41.96
N VAL A 514 6.06 -4.96 -42.51
CA VAL A 514 5.17 -5.14 -43.68
C VAL A 514 5.95 -5.62 -44.90
N ARG A 515 5.45 -6.65 -45.56
CA ARG A 515 6.04 -7.25 -46.75
C ARG A 515 5.15 -6.99 -47.96
N ARG A 516 5.69 -7.20 -49.17
CA ARG A 516 4.93 -7.09 -50.43
C ARG A 516 3.73 -8.05 -50.38
N GLY A 517 2.54 -7.55 -50.70
CA GLY A 517 1.29 -8.30 -50.66
C GLY A 517 0.63 -8.42 -49.27
N ASP A 518 1.11 -7.67 -48.25
CA ASP A 518 0.45 -7.54 -46.95
C ASP A 518 -0.56 -6.40 -46.98
N TYR A 519 -1.68 -6.61 -46.30
CA TYR A 519 -2.69 -5.60 -45.97
C TYR A 519 -3.18 -5.84 -44.52
N LEU A 520 -3.76 -4.83 -43.90
CA LEU A 520 -4.13 -4.89 -42.47
C LEU A 520 -4.99 -6.09 -42.11
N GLY A 521 -5.95 -6.47 -42.97
CA GLY A 521 -6.80 -7.65 -42.74
C GLY A 521 -6.03 -8.95 -42.70
N LYS A 522 -5.05 -9.13 -43.63
CA LYS A 522 -4.19 -10.34 -43.69
C LYS A 522 -3.28 -10.43 -42.46
N ILE A 523 -2.75 -9.28 -42.01
CA ILE A 523 -1.92 -9.21 -40.81
C ILE A 523 -2.78 -9.47 -39.55
N ALA A 524 -3.98 -8.87 -39.47
CA ALA A 524 -4.92 -9.09 -38.39
C ALA A 524 -5.31 -10.58 -38.25
N SER A 525 -5.66 -11.25 -39.36
CA SER A 525 -5.97 -12.68 -39.37
C SER A 525 -4.79 -13.54 -38.94
N ARG A 526 -3.56 -13.22 -39.41
CA ARG A 526 -2.33 -13.95 -39.03
C ARG A 526 -2.08 -13.93 -37.51
N TYR A 527 -2.44 -12.85 -36.84
CA TYR A 527 -2.23 -12.69 -35.40
C TYR A 527 -3.50 -12.92 -34.56
N GLY A 528 -4.63 -13.24 -35.20
CA GLY A 528 -5.89 -13.52 -34.54
C GLY A 528 -6.45 -12.30 -33.77
N ILE A 529 -6.28 -11.08 -34.28
CA ILE A 529 -6.70 -9.84 -33.63
C ILE A 529 -7.55 -8.98 -34.58
N PRO A 530 -8.46 -8.15 -34.03
CA PRO A 530 -9.25 -7.22 -34.83
C PRO A 530 -8.37 -6.17 -35.56
N ILE A 531 -8.73 -5.82 -36.79
CA ILE A 531 -8.03 -4.79 -37.60
C ILE A 531 -7.95 -3.48 -36.83
N ASN A 532 -9.04 -3.07 -36.15
CA ASN A 532 -9.10 -1.85 -35.35
C ASN A 532 -8.07 -1.80 -34.22
N SER A 533 -7.67 -2.95 -33.68
CA SER A 533 -6.63 -3.04 -32.65
C SER A 533 -5.25 -2.70 -33.21
N ILE A 534 -4.93 -3.18 -34.41
CA ILE A 534 -3.68 -2.80 -35.10
C ILE A 534 -3.72 -1.32 -35.46
N ARG A 535 -4.84 -0.83 -36.03
CA ARG A 535 -5.01 0.57 -36.41
C ARG A 535 -4.79 1.50 -35.23
N LYS A 536 -5.43 1.23 -34.09
CA LYS A 536 -5.32 2.01 -32.85
C LYS A 536 -3.91 1.98 -32.27
N ALA A 537 -3.27 0.80 -32.22
CA ALA A 537 -1.92 0.63 -31.67
C ALA A 537 -0.85 1.38 -32.48
N ASN A 538 -1.08 1.57 -33.78
CA ASN A 538 -0.15 2.24 -34.71
C ASN A 538 -0.61 3.63 -35.12
N LYS A 539 -1.71 4.16 -34.57
CA LYS A 539 -2.31 5.46 -34.92
C LYS A 539 -2.54 5.63 -36.43
N LEU A 540 -2.92 4.55 -37.12
CA LEU A 540 -3.15 4.59 -38.56
C LEU A 540 -4.46 5.30 -38.87
N LYS A 541 -4.40 6.24 -39.81
CA LYS A 541 -5.58 6.97 -40.30
C LYS A 541 -6.27 6.25 -41.47
N THR A 542 -5.51 5.47 -42.24
CA THR A 542 -5.97 4.65 -43.38
C THR A 542 -5.51 3.21 -43.21
N ASP A 543 -5.98 2.30 -44.07
CA ASP A 543 -5.56 0.89 -44.11
C ASP A 543 -4.36 0.66 -45.01
N GLU A 544 -3.83 1.71 -45.65
CA GLU A 544 -2.67 1.65 -46.51
C GLU A 544 -1.40 1.41 -45.70
N LEU A 545 -0.60 0.47 -46.18
CA LEU A 545 0.65 0.06 -45.58
C LEU A 545 1.81 0.21 -46.55
N ALA A 546 2.89 0.81 -46.12
CA ALA A 546 4.13 0.87 -46.91
C ALA A 546 4.95 -0.42 -46.68
N ILE A 547 5.54 -0.95 -47.76
CA ILE A 547 6.47 -2.08 -47.63
C ILE A 547 7.65 -1.64 -46.76
N GLY A 548 7.99 -2.49 -45.78
CA GLY A 548 9.04 -2.19 -44.81
C GLY A 548 8.54 -1.46 -43.57
N GLN A 549 7.31 -0.93 -43.52
CA GLN A 549 6.70 -0.31 -42.36
C GLN A 549 6.68 -1.29 -41.19
N VAL A 550 7.03 -0.82 -39.99
CA VAL A 550 6.99 -1.63 -38.78
C VAL A 550 5.71 -1.36 -38.01
N LEU A 551 4.86 -2.37 -37.91
CA LEU A 551 3.61 -2.31 -37.14
C LEU A 551 3.80 -2.90 -35.74
N LEU A 552 3.23 -2.24 -34.76
CA LEU A 552 3.05 -2.76 -33.40
C LEU A 552 1.80 -3.64 -33.38
N ILE A 553 1.96 -4.91 -33.05
CA ILE A 553 0.89 -5.90 -33.00
C ILE A 553 0.51 -6.11 -31.52
N PRO A 554 -0.63 -5.60 -31.07
CA PRO A 554 -1.04 -5.73 -29.68
C PRO A 554 -1.39 -7.19 -29.34
N HIS A 555 -1.25 -7.56 -28.08
CA HIS A 555 -1.83 -8.77 -27.53
C HIS A 555 -3.24 -8.46 -27.06
N ILE A 556 -4.21 -9.24 -27.49
CA ILE A 556 -5.60 -9.16 -27.03
C ILE A 556 -5.92 -10.41 -26.24
#